data_753b88a8a925b66bae5cb92a39191657
#
_entry.id   753b88a8a925b66bae5cb92a39191657
#
_cell.length_a   1.000
_cell.length_b   1.000
_cell.length_c   1.000
_cell.angle_alpha   90.00
_cell.angle_beta   90.00
_cell.angle_gamma   90.00
#
_symmetry.space_group_name_H-M   'P 1'
#
loop_
_entity.id
_entity.type
_entity.pdbx_description
1 polymer ?
#
loop_
_entity_poly.entity_id
_entity_poly.type
_entity_poly.pdbx_seq_one_letter_code
_entity_poly.pdbx_strand_id
1 'polypeptide(L)' 'MFLIIREQAFENMDSSFRIVGQYKTKEVAEEKRKAFRVIEDKGDTHFYICETPLILKNEVKK' A
#
# COMPACT_ATOMS: atom_id res chain seq x y z
N MET A 1 11.31 5.92 4.09
CA MET A 1 10.47 4.72 4.19
C MET A 1 9.39 4.78 3.13
N PHE A 2 9.16 3.70 2.46
CA PHE A 2 8.19 3.64 1.38
C PHE A 2 7.07 2.68 1.77
N LEU A 3 5.84 3.14 1.64
CA LEU A 3 4.68 2.35 2.00
C LEU A 3 3.95 1.91 0.75
N ILE A 4 3.43 0.71 0.77
CA ILE A 4 2.49 0.28 -0.27
C ILE A 4 1.11 0.33 0.32
N ILE A 5 0.23 1.09 -0.33
CA ILE A 5 -1.14 1.28 0.12
C ILE A 5 -2.06 0.58 -0.87
N ARG A 6 -2.92 -0.26 -0.34
CA ARG A 6 -3.91 -0.96 -1.14
C ARG A 6 -5.23 -0.23 -1.02
N GLU A 7 -5.76 0.16 -2.15
CA GLU A 7 -7.08 0.77 -2.22
C GLU A 7 -8.03 -0.22 -2.87
N GLN A 8 -9.14 -0.47 -2.22
CA GLN A 8 -10.18 -1.31 -2.79
C GLN A 8 -11.46 -0.50 -2.87
N ALA A 9 -11.98 -0.38 -4.08
CA ALA A 9 -13.22 0.35 -4.31
C ALA A 9 -14.40 -0.60 -4.14
N PHE A 10 -15.45 -0.07 -3.53
CA PHE A 10 -16.67 -0.84 -3.36
C PHE A 10 -17.79 -0.17 -4.13
N GLU A 11 -18.67 -0.97 -4.63
CA GLU A 11 -19.69 -0.49 -5.56
C GLU A 11 -20.55 0.60 -4.95
N ASN A 12 -20.97 0.43 -3.72
CA ASN A 12 -21.89 1.37 -3.09
C ASN A 12 -21.28 2.01 -1.85
N MET A 13 -19.94 2.05 -1.76
CA MET A 13 -19.29 2.52 -0.55
C MET A 13 -18.02 3.25 -0.94
N ASP A 14 -17.50 4.01 0.01
CA ASP A 14 -16.22 4.65 -0.18
C ASP A 14 -15.12 3.61 -0.29
N SER A 15 -14.04 4.00 -0.95
CA SER A 15 -12.89 3.14 -1.07
C SER A 15 -12.28 2.86 0.29
N SER A 16 -11.72 1.69 0.42
CA SER A 16 -11.02 1.28 1.62
C SER A 16 -9.52 1.30 1.36
N PHE A 17 -8.76 1.88 2.29
CA PHE A 17 -7.32 1.99 2.17
C PHE A 17 -6.64 1.23 3.29
N ARG A 18 -5.56 0.55 2.95
CA ARG A 18 -4.82 -0.23 3.93
C ARG A 18 -3.35 -0.24 3.56
N ILE A 19 -2.50 -0.09 4.57
CA ILE A 19 -1.07 -0.23 4.35
C ILE A 19 -0.74 -1.70 4.38
N VAL A 20 -0.19 -2.20 3.27
CA VAL A 20 0.12 -3.62 3.17
C VAL A 20 1.61 -3.91 3.19
N GLY A 21 2.46 -2.88 3.25
CA GLY A 21 3.88 -3.10 3.35
C GLY A 21 4.65 -1.84 3.61
N GLN A 22 5.82 -1.99 4.21
CA GLN A 22 6.76 -0.90 4.44
C GLN A 22 8.12 -1.36 4.01
N TYR A 23 8.85 -0.51 3.27
CA TYR A 23 10.14 -0.90 2.72
C TYR A 23 11.08 0.28 2.80
N LYS A 24 12.37 -0.03 2.94
CA LYS A 24 13.37 1.02 3.09
C LYS A 24 13.74 1.69 1.79
N THR A 25 13.64 0.99 0.68
CA THR A 25 14.02 1.55 -0.60
C THR A 25 12.86 1.52 -1.56
N LYS A 26 12.88 2.47 -2.49
CA LYS A 26 11.83 2.55 -3.49
C LYS A 26 11.86 1.35 -4.42
N GLU A 27 13.06 0.86 -4.73
CA GLU A 27 13.18 -0.27 -5.63
C GLU A 27 12.51 -1.50 -5.09
N VAL A 28 12.73 -1.77 -3.78
CA VAL A 28 12.09 -2.91 -3.15
C VAL A 28 10.59 -2.71 -3.11
N ALA A 29 10.15 -1.50 -2.79
CA ALA A 29 8.72 -1.22 -2.74
C ALA A 29 8.06 -1.45 -4.09
N GLU A 30 8.70 -0.99 -5.17
CA GLU A 30 8.14 -1.16 -6.50
C GLU A 30 8.08 -2.64 -6.88
N GLU A 31 9.10 -3.38 -6.52
CA GLU A 31 9.12 -4.80 -6.79
C GLU A 31 7.97 -5.50 -6.07
N LYS A 32 7.75 -5.15 -4.81
CA LYS A 32 6.67 -5.75 -4.05
C LYS A 32 5.31 -5.32 -4.57
N ARG A 33 5.20 -4.06 -5.00
CA ARG A 33 3.94 -3.60 -5.57
C ARG A 33 3.57 -4.40 -6.82
N LYS A 34 4.55 -4.69 -7.65
CA LYS A 34 4.29 -5.51 -8.84
C LYS A 34 3.81 -6.89 -8.44
N ALA A 35 4.42 -7.47 -7.41
CA ALA A 35 4.00 -8.79 -6.96
C ALA A 35 2.56 -8.76 -6.43
N PHE A 36 2.21 -7.72 -5.68
CA PHE A 36 0.84 -7.60 -5.18
C PHE A 36 -0.15 -7.50 -6.33
N ARG A 37 0.20 -6.74 -7.37
CA ARG A 37 -0.70 -6.57 -8.51
C ARG A 37 -0.92 -7.87 -9.25
N VAL A 38 0.11 -8.71 -9.32
CA VAL A 38 -0.04 -10.01 -9.96
C VAL A 38 -0.98 -10.89 -9.16
N ILE A 39 -0.86 -10.85 -7.84
CA ILE A 39 -1.67 -11.70 -6.98
C ILE A 39 -3.12 -11.21 -6.95
N GLU A 40 -3.33 -9.89 -6.89
CA GLU A 40 -4.66 -9.33 -6.76
C GLU A 40 -4.98 -8.44 -7.95
N ASP A 41 -4.98 -9.03 -9.12
CA ASP A 41 -5.25 -8.28 -10.35
C ASP A 41 -6.75 -8.15 -10.55
N LYS A 42 -7.34 -7.23 -9.81
CA LYS A 42 -8.77 -6.95 -9.91
C LYS A 42 -8.97 -5.51 -10.32
N GLY A 43 -10.01 -5.27 -11.08
CA GLY A 43 -10.24 -3.94 -11.61
C GLY A 43 -10.51 -2.89 -10.57
N ASP A 44 -11.01 -3.28 -9.40
CA ASP A 44 -11.34 -2.33 -8.34
C ASP A 44 -10.28 -2.28 -7.25
N THR A 45 -9.12 -2.86 -7.47
CA THR A 45 -8.05 -2.86 -6.49
C THR A 45 -6.83 -2.17 -7.08
N HIS A 46 -6.28 -1.20 -6.34
CA HIS A 46 -5.13 -0.45 -6.79
C HIS A 46 -4.07 -0.42 -5.70
N PHE A 47 -2.81 -0.37 -6.11
CA PHE A 47 -1.69 -0.31 -5.19
C PHE A 47 -0.88 0.94 -5.47
N TYR A 48 -0.58 1.69 -4.42
CA TYR A 48 0.17 2.93 -4.53
C TYR A 48 1.40 2.88 -3.66
N ILE A 49 2.44 3.57 -4.08
CA ILE A 49 3.63 3.73 -3.27
C ILE A 49 3.63 5.15 -2.73
N CYS A 50 3.76 5.28 -1.43
CA CYS A 50 3.79 6.56 -0.76
C CYS A 50 5.07 6.66 0.04
N GLU A 51 5.82 7.74 -0.17
CA GLU A 51 7.05 7.95 0.59
C GLU A 51 6.73 8.70 1.86
N THR A 52 7.32 8.25 2.95
CA THR A 52 7.18 8.95 4.22
C THR A 52 8.56 9.05 4.87
N PRO A 53 8.87 10.20 5.48
CA PRO A 53 10.15 10.33 6.17
C PRO A 53 10.20 9.61 7.50
N LEU A 54 9.05 9.16 8.00
CA LEU A 54 9.00 8.53 9.30
C LEU A 54 8.62 7.06 9.17
N ILE A 55 9.17 6.27 10.07
CA ILE A 55 8.76 4.87 10.16
C ILE A 55 7.48 4.81 10.96
N LEU A 56 6.48 4.18 10.38
CA LEU A 56 5.20 4.03 11.06
C LEU A 56 5.26 2.81 11.95
N LYS A 57 5.23 3.05 13.23
CA LYS A 57 5.20 1.97 14.16
C LYS A 57 4.02 2.10 14.98
N ASN A 58 4.01 1.68 15.42
CA ASN A 58 3.09 1.91 16.15
C ASN A 58 3.09 2.85 16.96
N GLU A 59 3.38 3.37 16.85
CA GLU A 59 3.35 4.23 17.45
C GLU A 59 2.39 4.73 17.53
N VAL A 60 2.00 4.57 17.22
CA VAL A 60 1.16 5.13 17.20
C VAL A 60 0.44 5.10 18.20
N LYS A 61 0.50 5.00 18.87
CA LYS A 61 -0.09 5.10 19.75
C LYS A 61 -0.31 5.98 20.30
N LYS A 62 -0.36 6.33 20.28
CA LYS A 62 -0.65 7.24 20.77
C LYS A 62 -1.13 7.49 21.00
#